data_e9e548aafbf021d1dcd0f3351824cee9
#
_entry.id   e9e548aafbf021d1dcd0f3351824cee9
#
_cell.length_a   1.000
_cell.length_b   1.000
_cell.length_c   1.000
_cell.angle_alpha   90.00
_cell.angle_beta   90.00
_cell.angle_gamma   90.00
#
_symmetry.space_group_name_H-M   'P 1'
#
loop_
_entity.id
_entity.type
_entity.pdbx_description
1 polymer ?
#
loop_
_entity_poly.entity_id
_entity_poly.type
_entity_poly.pdbx_seq_one_letter_code
_entity_poly.pdbx_strand_id
1 'polypeptide(L)'
;EFVPESRFADFQMYLDLPGNAGSWGTCHKHLAGILILKPPSGRELAYSHLLRPWKHYIPVARDMSDVAERVAWVRDHPAEATAIARRGKERLWGFLKVLPVYMLRHLEMHNISPDKKLIRAR
;
A
#
# COMPACT_ATOMS: atom_id res chain seq x y z
N GLU A 1 5.86 -21.71 7.22
CA GLU A 1 6.84 -20.91 8.00
C GLU A 1 6.37 -19.44 8.01
N PHE A 2 6.29 -18.87 9.20
CA PHE A 2 5.89 -17.45 9.36
C PHE A 2 7.07 -16.54 8.98
N VAL A 3 6.83 -15.60 8.06
CA VAL A 3 7.83 -14.60 7.66
C VAL A 3 7.57 -13.31 8.45
N PRO A 4 8.48 -12.85 9.31
CA PRO A 4 8.30 -11.61 10.05
C PRO A 4 8.37 -10.40 9.11
N GLU A 5 7.68 -9.32 9.47
CA GLU A 5 7.60 -8.09 8.66
C GLU A 5 8.96 -7.47 8.32
N SER A 6 9.94 -7.62 9.22
CA SER A 6 11.31 -7.15 8.99
C SER A 6 11.99 -7.78 7.77
N ARG A 7 11.50 -8.93 7.30
CA ARG A 7 12.02 -9.62 6.11
C ARG A 7 11.22 -9.38 4.84
N PHE A 8 10.15 -8.58 4.87
CA PHE A 8 9.38 -8.32 3.67
C PHE A 8 10.19 -7.61 2.57
N ALA A 9 11.19 -6.82 2.95
CA ALA A 9 12.09 -6.18 1.99
C ALA A 9 12.98 -7.15 1.20
N ASP A 10 13.11 -8.40 1.65
CA ASP A 10 13.86 -9.45 0.95
C ASP A 10 13.12 -9.97 -0.31
N PHE A 11 11.83 -9.66 -0.44
CA PHE A 11 11.00 -10.12 -1.55
C PHE A 11 10.82 -9.02 -2.59
N GLN A 12 10.91 -9.39 -3.85
CA GLN A 12 10.75 -8.46 -4.97
C GLN A 12 9.29 -8.17 -5.29
N MET A 13 8.39 -9.10 -5.02
CA MET A 13 6.96 -8.95 -5.25
C MET A 13 6.14 -9.64 -4.16
N TYR A 14 4.91 -9.17 -4.00
CA TYR A 14 3.98 -9.67 -3.00
C TYR A 14 2.56 -9.73 -3.57
N LEU A 15 1.88 -10.85 -3.36
CA LEU A 15 0.45 -10.98 -3.68
C LEU A 15 -0.37 -10.54 -2.46
N ASP A 16 -1.08 -9.43 -2.61
CA ASP A 16 -1.90 -8.84 -1.56
C ASP A 16 -3.29 -9.46 -1.55
N LEU A 17 -3.49 -10.44 -0.68
CA LEU A 17 -4.78 -11.10 -0.50
C LEU A 17 -5.66 -10.29 0.45
N PRO A 18 -6.84 -9.83 0.00
CA PRO A 18 -7.77 -9.12 0.86
C PRO A 18 -8.34 -10.05 1.93
N GLY A 19 -8.32 -9.59 3.19
CA GLY A 19 -9.05 -10.21 4.28
C GLY A 19 -10.47 -9.62 4.42
N ASN A 20 -10.96 -9.45 5.66
CA ASN A 20 -12.24 -8.78 5.94
C ASN A 20 -12.21 -7.28 5.58
N ALA A 21 -11.04 -6.70 5.55
CA ALA A 21 -10.73 -5.36 5.04
C ALA A 21 -9.48 -5.45 4.17
N GLY A 22 -8.86 -4.34 3.83
CA GLY A 22 -7.55 -4.37 3.17
C GLY A 22 -6.48 -5.04 4.05
N SER A 23 -5.46 -5.61 3.43
CA SER A 23 -4.35 -6.22 4.14
C SER A 23 -3.59 -5.18 4.97
N TRP A 24 -3.34 -5.47 6.24
CA TRP A 24 -2.61 -4.58 7.16
C TRP A 24 -1.20 -4.25 6.67
N GLY A 25 -0.53 -5.20 6.03
CA GLY A 25 0.85 -5.06 5.58
C GLY A 25 1.02 -4.31 4.24
N THR A 26 -0.05 -4.01 3.51
CA THR A 26 0.05 -3.47 2.15
C THR A 26 0.78 -2.14 2.11
N CYS A 27 0.47 -1.24 3.03
CA CYS A 27 1.14 0.07 3.11
C CYS A 27 2.64 -0.09 3.36
N HIS A 28 3.04 -0.89 4.33
CA HIS A 28 4.45 -1.15 4.64
C HIS A 28 5.21 -1.77 3.47
N LYS A 29 4.58 -2.69 2.73
CA LYS A 29 5.19 -3.32 1.56
C LYS A 29 5.41 -2.33 0.42
N HIS A 30 4.44 -1.46 0.16
CA HIS A 30 4.64 -0.37 -0.80
C HIS A 30 5.80 0.55 -0.37
N LEU A 31 5.85 0.95 0.91
CA LEU A 31 6.90 1.81 1.44
C LEU A 31 8.29 1.16 1.39
N ALA A 32 8.35 -0.16 1.51
CA ALA A 32 9.59 -0.93 1.32
C ALA A 32 10.02 -1.03 -0.16
N GLY A 33 9.18 -0.58 -1.10
CA GLY A 33 9.47 -0.64 -2.53
C GLY A 33 9.20 -2.00 -3.16
N ILE A 34 8.39 -2.84 -2.50
CA ILE A 34 7.98 -4.14 -3.01
C ILE A 34 6.88 -3.96 -4.07
N LEU A 35 6.99 -4.69 -5.17
CA LEU A 35 5.94 -4.74 -6.17
C LEU A 35 4.72 -5.47 -5.63
N ILE A 36 3.57 -4.83 -5.66
CA ILE A 36 2.31 -5.41 -5.19
C ILE A 36 1.49 -5.93 -6.38
N LEU A 37 1.08 -7.19 -6.30
CA LEU A 37 0.04 -7.79 -7.12
C LEU A 37 -1.25 -7.81 -6.30
N LYS A 38 -2.31 -7.18 -6.79
CA LYS A 38 -3.52 -6.95 -5.99
C LYS A 38 -4.79 -7.28 -6.78
N PRO A 39 -5.66 -8.17 -6.27
CA PRO A 39 -7.00 -8.34 -6.79
C PRO A 39 -7.92 -7.18 -6.38
N PRO A 40 -9.04 -6.97 -7.08
CA PRO A 40 -10.03 -5.99 -6.66
C PRO A 40 -10.61 -6.38 -5.30
N SER A 41 -10.69 -5.41 -4.39
CA SER A 41 -11.27 -5.58 -3.06
C SER A 41 -12.63 -4.89 -2.98
N GLY A 42 -13.58 -5.50 -2.29
CA GLY A 42 -14.88 -4.89 -1.98
C GLY A 42 -14.81 -3.87 -0.84
N ARG A 43 -13.72 -3.83 -0.11
CA ARG A 43 -13.45 -2.88 0.98
C ARG A 43 -12.07 -2.28 0.78
N GLU A 44 -12.03 -0.96 0.75
CA GLU A 44 -10.80 -0.23 0.48
C GLU A 44 -10.30 0.51 1.72
N LEU A 45 -8.99 0.61 1.83
CA LEU A 45 -8.33 1.43 2.84
C LEU A 45 -8.34 2.90 2.40
N ALA A 46 -8.19 3.81 3.36
CA ALA A 46 -8.24 5.26 3.13
C ALA A 46 -7.32 5.76 1.99
N TYR A 47 -6.21 5.08 1.73
CA TYR A 47 -5.25 5.42 0.68
C TYR A 47 -5.49 4.68 -0.64
N SER A 48 -6.39 3.71 -0.71
CA SER A 48 -6.59 2.86 -1.90
C SER A 48 -6.95 3.68 -3.14
N HIS A 49 -7.73 4.75 -2.98
CA HIS A 49 -8.11 5.66 -4.07
C HIS A 49 -6.92 6.42 -4.70
N LEU A 50 -5.77 6.47 -4.02
CA LEU A 50 -4.55 7.09 -4.52
C LEU A 50 -3.76 6.16 -5.45
N LEU A 51 -4.01 4.87 -5.36
CA LEU A 51 -3.30 3.84 -6.11
C LEU A 51 -4.09 3.47 -7.37
N ARG A 52 -3.40 3.43 -8.49
CA ARG A 52 -3.98 3.06 -9.80
C ARG A 52 -3.34 1.80 -10.33
N PRO A 53 -4.14 0.87 -10.91
CA PRO A 53 -3.62 -0.34 -11.53
C PRO A 53 -2.63 0.01 -12.65
N TRP A 54 -1.62 -0.83 -12.83
CA TRP A 54 -0.52 -0.69 -13.80
C TRP A 54 0.37 0.55 -13.62
N LYS A 55 0.01 1.44 -12.72
CA LYS A 55 0.82 2.61 -12.37
C LYS A 55 1.53 2.46 -11.04
N HIS A 56 0.83 1.94 -10.02
CA HIS A 56 1.31 1.81 -8.65
C HIS A 56 1.31 0.38 -8.13
N TYR A 57 0.59 -0.51 -8.80
CA TYR A 57 0.52 -1.95 -8.51
C TYR A 57 0.09 -2.70 -9.76
N ILE A 58 0.26 -4.02 -9.78
CA ILE A 58 -0.21 -4.89 -10.86
C ILE A 58 -1.57 -5.48 -10.45
N PRO A 59 -2.64 -5.24 -11.22
CA PRO A 59 -3.93 -5.84 -10.93
C PRO A 59 -3.92 -7.34 -11.30
N VAL A 60 -4.56 -8.15 -10.48
CA VAL A 60 -4.85 -9.56 -10.76
C VAL A 60 -6.36 -9.79 -10.74
N ALA A 61 -6.81 -10.84 -11.41
CA ALA A 61 -8.22 -11.20 -11.43
C ALA A 61 -8.72 -11.54 -10.02
N ARG A 62 -10.01 -11.31 -9.76
CA ARG A 62 -10.63 -11.59 -8.45
C ARG A 62 -10.50 -13.04 -8.03
N ASP A 63 -10.58 -13.95 -8.98
CA ASP A 63 -10.45 -15.42 -8.79
C ASP A 63 -9.00 -15.91 -8.82
N MET A 64 -8.03 -14.99 -8.92
CA MET A 64 -6.59 -15.27 -9.00
C MET A 64 -6.15 -16.09 -10.23
N SER A 65 -7.01 -16.27 -11.23
CA SER A 65 -6.73 -17.12 -12.39
C SER A 65 -5.55 -16.65 -13.23
N ASP A 66 -5.22 -15.36 -13.20
CA ASP A 66 -4.16 -14.73 -14.00
C ASP A 66 -2.85 -14.47 -13.24
N VAL A 67 -2.73 -14.91 -11.98
CA VAL A 67 -1.52 -14.64 -11.16
C VAL A 67 -0.26 -15.15 -11.83
N ALA A 68 -0.28 -16.36 -12.37
CA ALA A 68 0.88 -16.94 -13.05
C ALA A 68 1.30 -16.11 -14.28
N GLU A 69 0.33 -15.62 -15.06
CA GLU A 69 0.56 -14.73 -16.20
C GLU A 69 1.18 -13.41 -15.73
N ARG A 70 0.68 -12.81 -14.64
CA ARG A 70 1.23 -11.56 -14.08
C ARG A 70 2.66 -11.74 -13.59
N VAL A 71 2.97 -12.86 -12.95
CA VAL A 71 4.33 -13.19 -12.52
C VAL A 71 5.27 -13.36 -13.73
N ALA A 72 4.81 -14.04 -14.78
CA ALA A 72 5.58 -14.15 -16.03
C ALA A 72 5.83 -12.76 -16.65
N TRP A 73 4.80 -11.90 -16.70
CA TRP A 73 4.95 -10.53 -17.19
C TRP A 73 6.02 -9.75 -16.41
N VAL A 74 6.06 -9.87 -15.08
CA VAL A 74 7.08 -9.22 -14.23
C VAL A 74 8.51 -9.67 -14.60
N ARG A 75 8.69 -10.96 -14.88
CA ARG A 75 9.98 -11.50 -15.31
C ARG A 75 10.43 -10.95 -16.66
N ASP A 76 9.47 -10.79 -17.58
CA ASP A 76 9.75 -10.33 -18.94
C ASP A 76 9.92 -8.80 -19.01
N HIS A 77 9.40 -8.05 -18.01
CA HIS A 77 9.41 -6.58 -17.95
C HIS A 77 10.01 -6.06 -16.64
N PRO A 78 11.25 -6.42 -16.27
CA PRO A 78 11.80 -6.09 -14.95
C PRO A 78 11.94 -4.58 -14.71
N ALA A 79 12.30 -3.82 -15.74
CA ALA A 79 12.44 -2.37 -15.64
C ALA A 79 11.10 -1.67 -15.37
N GLU A 80 10.03 -2.10 -16.04
CA GLU A 80 8.70 -1.55 -15.85
C GLU A 80 8.11 -1.96 -14.51
N ALA A 81 8.28 -3.22 -14.11
CA ALA A 81 7.89 -3.72 -12.80
C ALA A 81 8.54 -2.92 -11.65
N THR A 82 9.84 -2.64 -11.77
CA THR A 82 10.58 -1.79 -10.82
C THR A 82 10.03 -0.36 -10.81
N ALA A 83 9.69 0.20 -11.96
CA ALA A 83 9.11 1.54 -12.05
C ALA A 83 7.71 1.61 -11.39
N ILE A 84 6.89 0.56 -11.54
CA ILE A 84 5.59 0.45 -10.87
C ILE A 84 5.76 0.42 -9.35
N ALA A 85 6.65 -0.43 -8.84
CA ALA A 85 6.94 -0.52 -7.40
C ALA A 85 7.42 0.82 -6.83
N ARG A 86 8.32 1.50 -7.53
CA ARG A 86 8.82 2.82 -7.13
C ARG A 86 7.68 3.86 -7.08
N ARG A 87 6.85 3.94 -8.10
CA ARG A 87 5.72 4.88 -8.14
C ARG A 87 4.71 4.61 -7.02
N GLY A 88 4.46 3.34 -6.68
CA GLY A 88 3.63 2.96 -5.54
C GLY A 88 4.21 3.46 -4.21
N LYS A 89 5.50 3.26 -3.99
CA LYS A 89 6.23 3.78 -2.82
C LYS A 89 6.14 5.30 -2.73
N GLU A 90 6.49 6.02 -3.80
CA GLU A 90 6.48 7.48 -3.85
C GLU A 90 5.08 8.05 -3.58
N ARG A 91 4.04 7.41 -4.14
CA ARG A 91 2.66 7.84 -3.96
C ARG A 91 2.20 7.75 -2.51
N LEU A 92 2.44 6.61 -1.85
CA LEU A 92 2.08 6.43 -0.45
C LEU A 92 2.95 7.26 0.49
N TRP A 93 4.23 7.40 0.20
CA TRP A 93 5.12 8.25 0.98
C TRP A 93 4.65 9.71 0.98
N GLY A 94 4.26 10.22 -0.19
CA GLY A 94 3.65 11.55 -0.33
C GLY A 94 2.39 11.72 0.50
N PHE A 95 1.50 10.72 0.52
CA PHE A 95 0.30 10.73 1.34
C PHE A 95 0.60 10.77 2.84
N LEU A 96 1.53 9.93 3.30
CA LEU A 96 1.90 9.87 4.71
C LEU A 96 2.51 11.17 5.23
N LYS A 97 3.20 11.93 4.38
CA LYS A 97 3.77 13.24 4.77
C LYS A 97 2.70 14.29 5.05
N VAL A 98 1.57 14.23 4.36
CA VAL A 98 0.49 15.23 4.50
C VAL A 98 -0.62 14.79 5.46
N LEU A 99 -0.70 13.51 5.78
CA LEU A 99 -1.75 12.94 6.62
C LEU A 99 -1.89 13.62 7.98
N PRO A 100 -0.81 13.91 8.74
CA PRO A 100 -0.93 14.59 10.03
C PRO A 100 -1.58 15.98 9.93
N VAL A 101 -1.20 16.75 8.90
CA VAL A 101 -1.77 18.08 8.66
C VAL A 101 -3.27 17.99 8.31
N TYR A 102 -3.64 17.00 7.48
CA TYR A 102 -5.03 16.77 7.13
C TYR A 102 -5.86 16.37 8.34
N MET A 103 -5.35 15.50 9.21
CA MET A 103 -6.01 15.10 10.46
C MET A 103 -6.19 16.26 11.42
N LEU A 104 -5.17 17.10 11.60
CA LEU A 104 -5.25 18.29 12.45
C LEU A 104 -6.33 19.26 11.97
N ARG A 105 -6.36 19.57 10.67
CA ARG A 105 -7.43 20.42 10.09
C ARG A 105 -8.82 19.83 10.29
N HIS A 106 -8.97 18.51 10.16
CA HIS A 106 -10.24 17.85 10.37
C HIS A 106 -10.71 18.00 11.82
N LEU A 107 -9.82 17.82 12.78
CA LEU A 107 -10.10 18.01 14.21
C LEU A 107 -10.52 19.47 14.52
N GLU A 108 -9.82 20.45 13.96
CA GLU A 108 -10.15 21.87 14.11
C GLU A 108 -11.55 22.19 13.55
N MET A 109 -11.89 21.70 12.36
CA MET A 109 -13.21 21.91 11.74
C MET A 109 -14.37 21.34 12.58
N HIS A 110 -14.14 20.28 13.35
CA HIS A 110 -15.12 19.64 14.19
C HIS A 110 -15.07 20.07 15.66
N ASN A 111 -14.32 21.16 16.00
CA ASN A 111 -14.09 21.62 17.37
C ASN A 111 -13.58 20.53 18.33
N ILE A 112 -12.87 19.56 17.82
CA ILE A 112 -12.24 18.50 18.61
C ILE A 112 -10.84 18.98 18.97
N SER A 113 -10.65 19.44 20.23
CA SER A 113 -9.33 19.81 20.71
C SER A 113 -8.53 18.55 21.03
N PRO A 114 -7.37 18.33 20.40
CA PRO A 114 -6.49 17.25 20.82
C PRO A 114 -6.03 17.50 22.27
N ASP A 115 -6.13 16.48 23.10
CA ASP A 115 -5.66 16.58 24.50
C ASP A 115 -4.16 16.91 24.49
N LYS A 116 -3.81 18.11 24.97
CA LYS A 116 -2.44 18.61 25.03
C LYS A 116 -1.50 17.71 25.84
N LYS A 117 -2.04 16.87 26.73
CA LYS A 117 -1.28 15.91 27.51
C LYS A 117 -0.80 14.74 26.68
N LEU A 118 -1.60 14.25 25.72
CA LEU A 118 -1.25 13.16 24.80
C LEU A 118 -0.12 13.55 23.84
N ILE A 119 -0.07 14.83 23.44
CA ILE A 119 0.97 15.33 22.53
C ILE A 119 2.30 15.53 23.25
N ARG A 120 2.30 15.84 24.55
CA ARG A 120 3.51 16.04 25.36
C ARG A 120 4.14 14.75 25.90
N ALA A 121 3.46 13.62 25.83
CA ALA A 121 3.92 12.31 26.31
C ALA A 121 4.78 11.52 25.30
N ARG A 122 5.13 12.11 24.17
CA ARG A 122 6.00 11.48 23.15
C ARG A 122 7.32 12.21 23.00
#